data_2900b07833ab55a4f4e6672e3c9ecaa6
#
_entry.id   2900b07833ab55a4f4e6672e3c9ecaa6
#
_cell.length_a   1.000
_cell.length_b   1.000
_cell.length_c   1.000
_cell.angle_alpha   90.00
_cell.angle_beta   90.00
_cell.angle_gamma   90.00
#
_symmetry.space_group_name_H-M   'P 1'
#
loop_
_entity.id
_entity.type
_entity.pdbx_description
1 polymer ?
#
loop_
_entity_poly.entity_id
_entity_poly.type
_entity_poly.pdbx_seq_one_letter_code
_entity_poly.pdbx_strand_id
1 'polypeptide(L)'
;MNRRSILSISTITALGLALLPSGAIAQQKSLKDQLVGTWLFVSSIDVQKDGTKIDRWGPNPKGVLIFDANGHYVLAINRSNLRKFESNRVDQGTAEENKAVMQGSIFHFGTYSVNEADKTVTSQIEGGSFPNLYGGTQKRVITALTADELKYSNPATTIGTTTDVVWKRAK
;
A
#
# COMPACT_ATOMS: atom_id res chain seq x y z
N MET A 1 4.65 60.33 -75.63
CA MET A 1 4.11 60.40 -74.30
C MET A 1 3.75 58.97 -73.85
N ASN A 2 4.66 58.26 -73.15
CA ASN A 2 4.49 56.84 -72.76
C ASN A 2 4.24 56.77 -71.25
N ARG A 3 3.07 56.29 -70.84
CA ARG A 3 2.70 55.97 -69.48
C ARG A 3 3.03 54.48 -69.27
N ARG A 4 3.99 54.19 -68.44
CA ARG A 4 4.33 52.84 -67.97
C ARG A 4 3.54 52.59 -66.66
N SER A 5 2.65 51.60 -66.69
CA SER A 5 1.96 51.10 -65.50
C SER A 5 2.89 50.10 -64.80
N ILE A 6 3.15 50.33 -63.52
CA ILE A 6 3.89 49.40 -62.66
C ILE A 6 2.84 48.53 -61.91
N LEU A 7 2.85 47.25 -62.17
CA LEU A 7 2.09 46.27 -61.42
C LEU A 7 2.88 45.93 -60.14
N SER A 8 2.30 46.21 -59.00
CA SER A 8 2.79 45.79 -57.70
C SER A 8 2.27 44.41 -57.39
N ILE A 9 3.14 43.42 -57.30
CA ILE A 9 2.82 42.09 -56.86
C ILE A 9 2.95 42.05 -55.33
N SER A 10 1.82 41.93 -54.60
CA SER A 10 1.80 41.77 -53.15
C SER A 10 1.95 40.27 -52.83
N THR A 11 3.06 39.90 -52.31
CA THR A 11 3.33 38.52 -51.80
C THR A 11 2.71 38.40 -50.41
N ILE A 12 1.63 37.64 -50.28
CA ILE A 12 1.02 37.28 -48.99
C ILE A 12 1.81 36.07 -48.45
N THR A 13 2.63 36.32 -47.44
CA THR A 13 3.30 35.25 -46.71
C THR A 13 2.35 34.69 -45.66
N ALA A 14 1.74 33.53 -45.95
CA ALA A 14 0.92 32.81 -44.99
C ALA A 14 1.86 32.14 -43.93
N LEU A 15 1.88 32.71 -42.72
CA LEU A 15 2.57 32.14 -41.55
C LEU A 15 1.73 30.97 -41.01
N GLY A 16 2.06 29.75 -41.42
CA GLY A 16 1.44 28.54 -40.92
C GLY A 16 1.86 28.30 -39.46
N LEU A 17 0.96 28.57 -38.50
CA LEU A 17 1.12 28.20 -37.10
C LEU A 17 0.97 26.67 -37.01
N ALA A 18 2.09 25.94 -36.93
CA ALA A 18 2.10 24.51 -36.65
C ALA A 18 1.68 24.30 -35.19
N LEU A 19 0.44 23.89 -34.98
CA LEU A 19 -0.04 23.39 -33.66
C LEU A 19 0.64 22.04 -33.43
N LEU A 20 1.75 22.07 -32.67
CA LEU A 20 2.32 20.86 -32.09
C LEU A 20 1.32 20.26 -31.11
N PRO A 21 0.92 18.98 -31.26
CA PRO A 21 0.11 18.33 -30.25
C PRO A 21 0.91 18.31 -28.95
N SER A 22 0.46 19.08 -27.95
CA SER A 22 0.95 18.96 -26.57
C SER A 22 0.58 17.57 -26.10
N GLY A 23 1.47 16.60 -26.28
CA GLY A 23 1.34 15.29 -25.68
C GLY A 23 1.23 15.51 -24.16
N ALA A 24 0.03 15.35 -23.63
CA ALA A 24 -0.17 15.30 -22.20
C ALA A 24 0.66 14.11 -21.69
N ILE A 25 1.87 14.39 -21.17
CA ILE A 25 2.66 13.41 -20.42
C ILE A 25 1.79 13.12 -19.19
N ALA A 26 1.08 11.99 -19.22
CA ALA A 26 0.36 11.52 -18.06
C ALA A 26 1.38 11.40 -16.93
N GLN A 27 1.32 12.31 -15.97
CA GLN A 27 2.24 12.33 -14.82
C GLN A 27 2.09 11.00 -14.10
N GLN A 28 3.14 10.20 -14.12
CA GLN A 28 3.14 8.90 -13.44
C GLN A 28 2.87 9.15 -11.96
N LYS A 29 1.80 8.53 -11.42
CA LYS A 29 1.46 8.66 -10.00
C LYS A 29 2.64 8.24 -9.14
N SER A 30 2.93 9.00 -8.09
CA SER A 30 3.94 8.64 -7.11
C SER A 30 3.61 7.29 -6.46
N LEU A 31 4.60 6.61 -5.89
CA LEU A 31 4.38 5.37 -5.15
C LEU A 31 3.40 5.60 -3.98
N LYS A 32 3.52 6.76 -3.30
CA LYS A 32 2.59 7.16 -2.26
C LYS A 32 1.15 7.24 -2.79
N ASP A 33 0.92 7.93 -3.91
CA ASP A 33 -0.43 8.08 -4.48
C ASP A 33 -1.02 6.74 -4.92
N GLN A 34 -0.17 5.82 -5.40
CA GLN A 34 -0.60 4.48 -5.78
C GLN A 34 -0.96 3.61 -4.58
N LEU A 35 -0.34 3.84 -3.41
CA LEU A 35 -0.65 3.12 -2.17
C LEU A 35 -1.96 3.55 -1.53
N VAL A 36 -2.32 4.84 -1.63
CA VAL A 36 -3.54 5.38 -1.02
C VAL A 36 -4.77 4.58 -1.39
N GLY A 37 -5.56 4.23 -0.37
CA GLY A 37 -6.79 3.46 -0.50
C GLY A 37 -6.85 2.27 0.45
N THR A 38 -7.83 1.41 0.20
CA THR A 38 -8.10 0.22 1.02
C THR A 38 -7.65 -1.04 0.29
N TRP A 39 -6.92 -1.88 1.02
CA TRP A 39 -6.38 -3.14 0.56
C TRP A 39 -6.91 -4.28 1.43
N LEU A 40 -7.40 -5.35 0.80
CA LEU A 40 -7.90 -6.54 1.47
C LEU A 40 -6.82 -7.62 1.49
N PHE A 41 -6.64 -8.25 2.65
CA PHE A 41 -5.62 -9.28 2.84
C PHE A 41 -5.91 -10.50 1.97
N VAL A 42 -4.88 -11.01 1.31
CA VAL A 42 -4.94 -12.23 0.51
C VAL A 42 -4.17 -13.34 1.20
N SER A 43 -2.88 -13.12 1.47
CA SER A 43 -2.01 -14.13 2.09
C SER A 43 -0.75 -13.49 2.66
N SER A 44 -0.13 -14.21 3.58
CA SER A 44 1.27 -13.97 3.93
C SER A 44 1.98 -15.30 4.23
N ILE A 45 3.26 -15.33 3.92
CA ILE A 45 4.13 -16.46 4.23
C ILE A 45 5.28 -15.96 5.06
N ASP A 46 5.38 -16.45 6.28
CA ASP A 46 6.51 -16.21 7.17
C ASP A 46 7.65 -17.16 6.79
N VAL A 47 8.85 -16.61 6.65
CA VAL A 47 10.06 -17.39 6.33
C VAL A 47 11.00 -17.31 7.53
N GLN A 48 11.29 -18.44 8.13
CA GLN A 48 12.24 -18.57 9.23
C GLN A 48 13.69 -18.47 8.73
N LYS A 49 14.62 -18.32 9.65
CA LYS A 49 16.07 -18.22 9.32
C LYS A 49 16.62 -19.46 8.61
N ASP A 50 16.03 -20.62 8.86
CA ASP A 50 16.38 -21.90 8.22
C ASP A 50 15.67 -22.12 6.88
N GLY A 51 14.88 -21.15 6.41
CA GLY A 51 14.09 -21.23 5.17
C GLY A 51 12.73 -21.89 5.32
N THR A 52 12.36 -22.37 6.51
CA THR A 52 11.03 -22.96 6.76
C THR A 52 9.95 -21.91 6.52
N LYS A 53 8.93 -22.28 5.74
CA LYS A 53 7.78 -21.42 5.40
C LYS A 53 6.58 -21.79 6.27
N ILE A 54 5.95 -20.76 6.84
CA ILE A 54 4.80 -20.90 7.73
C ILE A 54 3.66 -20.03 7.23
N ASP A 55 2.50 -20.62 6.99
CA ASP A 55 1.24 -19.88 6.85
C ASP A 55 0.68 -19.61 8.24
N ARG A 56 1.00 -18.43 8.78
CA ARG A 56 0.59 -18.03 10.12
C ARG A 56 -0.93 -17.85 10.25
N TRP A 57 -1.58 -17.43 9.17
CA TRP A 57 -2.98 -17.01 9.25
C TRP A 57 -3.96 -18.13 8.90
N GLY A 58 -3.46 -19.22 8.33
CA GLY A 58 -4.29 -20.36 7.92
C GLY A 58 -5.23 -20.03 6.76
N PRO A 59 -6.24 -20.87 6.52
CA PRO A 59 -7.12 -20.74 5.37
C PRO A 59 -8.08 -19.54 5.52
N ASN A 60 -8.32 -18.84 4.41
CA ASN A 60 -9.31 -17.74 4.29
C ASN A 60 -9.20 -16.64 5.35
N PRO A 61 -8.02 -16.12 5.67
CA PRO A 61 -7.85 -15.07 6.66
C PRO A 61 -8.61 -13.81 6.22
N LYS A 62 -8.92 -12.94 7.18
CA LYS A 62 -9.53 -11.64 6.92
C LYS A 62 -8.58 -10.55 7.36
N GLY A 63 -8.48 -9.50 6.56
CA GLY A 63 -7.66 -8.36 6.93
C GLY A 63 -7.87 -7.18 6.03
N VAL A 64 -7.50 -6.03 6.55
CA VAL A 64 -7.56 -4.75 5.86
C VAL A 64 -6.29 -3.96 6.15
N LEU A 65 -5.78 -3.29 5.12
CA LEU A 65 -4.73 -2.29 5.22
C LEU A 65 -5.25 -1.04 4.52
N ILE A 66 -5.26 0.07 5.23
CA ILE A 66 -5.70 1.37 4.71
C ILE A 66 -4.52 2.32 4.77
N PHE A 67 -4.24 3.00 3.68
CA PHE A 67 -3.36 4.15 3.62
C PHE A 67 -4.18 5.38 3.24
N ASP A 68 -4.17 6.43 4.05
CA ASP A 68 -4.79 7.68 3.70
C ASP A 68 -3.81 8.65 3.02
N ALA A 69 -4.34 9.67 2.35
CA ALA A 69 -3.53 10.65 1.64
C ALA A 69 -2.71 11.55 2.61
N ASN A 70 -3.16 11.68 3.86
CA ASN A 70 -2.54 12.54 4.88
C ASN A 70 -1.35 11.84 5.57
N GLY A 71 -1.11 10.55 5.27
CA GLY A 71 0.03 9.82 5.81
C GLY A 71 -0.31 8.96 7.03
N HIS A 72 -1.59 8.64 7.28
CA HIS A 72 -1.99 7.69 8.31
C HIS A 72 -2.29 6.33 7.71
N TYR A 73 -2.14 5.29 8.52
CA TYR A 73 -2.46 3.94 8.11
C TYR A 73 -3.13 3.15 9.23
N VAL A 74 -3.89 2.14 8.84
CA VAL A 74 -4.43 1.10 9.73
C VAL A 74 -4.21 -0.25 9.08
N LEU A 75 -3.69 -1.20 9.86
CA LEU A 75 -3.57 -2.61 9.47
C LEU A 75 -4.30 -3.47 10.49
N ALA A 76 -5.13 -4.39 10.02
CA ALA A 76 -5.74 -5.42 10.84
C ALA A 76 -5.79 -6.74 10.06
N ILE A 77 -5.40 -7.85 10.70
CA ILE A 77 -5.47 -9.19 10.13
C ILE A 77 -5.97 -10.15 11.21
N ASN A 78 -6.89 -11.03 10.84
CA ASN A 78 -7.42 -12.07 11.70
C ASN A 78 -7.44 -13.42 10.98
N ARG A 79 -7.17 -14.49 11.72
CA ARG A 79 -7.53 -15.85 11.29
C ARG A 79 -9.05 -15.97 11.15
N SER A 80 -9.51 -16.76 10.21
CA SER A 80 -10.95 -17.01 10.01
C SER A 80 -11.57 -17.93 11.04
N ASN A 81 -10.76 -18.73 11.74
CA ASN A 81 -11.18 -19.78 12.67
C ASN A 81 -11.13 -19.37 14.15
N LEU A 82 -11.07 -18.08 14.45
CA LEU A 82 -11.18 -17.61 15.83
C LEU A 82 -12.55 -17.96 16.40
N ARG A 83 -12.56 -18.65 17.54
CA ARG A 83 -13.77 -19.01 18.24
C ARG A 83 -14.38 -17.82 18.95
N LYS A 84 -15.69 -17.81 19.06
CA LYS A 84 -16.40 -16.83 19.91
C LYS A 84 -16.09 -17.16 21.37
N PHE A 85 -16.03 -16.15 22.22
CA PHE A 85 -15.92 -16.33 23.65
C PHE A 85 -17.21 -16.97 24.19
N GLU A 86 -17.07 -17.97 25.03
CA GLU A 86 -18.20 -18.69 25.63
C GLU A 86 -19.08 -17.74 26.45
N SER A 87 -18.44 -16.82 27.19
CA SER A 87 -19.11 -15.78 27.96
C SER A 87 -19.83 -14.71 27.10
N ASN A 88 -19.52 -14.62 25.79
CA ASN A 88 -19.91 -13.52 24.90
C ASN A 88 -19.52 -12.12 25.43
N ARG A 89 -18.53 -12.05 26.31
CA ARG A 89 -18.03 -10.81 26.93
C ARG A 89 -16.51 -10.70 26.74
N VAL A 90 -16.04 -9.54 26.30
CA VAL A 90 -14.63 -9.28 26.04
C VAL A 90 -13.76 -9.30 27.32
N ASP A 91 -14.35 -8.96 28.47
CA ASP A 91 -13.71 -8.89 29.78
C ASP A 91 -13.76 -10.22 30.56
N GLN A 92 -14.36 -11.27 30.00
CA GLN A 92 -14.57 -12.57 30.63
C GLN A 92 -14.14 -13.75 29.75
N GLY A 93 -13.15 -13.51 28.91
CA GLY A 93 -12.53 -14.61 28.15
C GLY A 93 -11.65 -15.47 29.04
N THR A 94 -11.65 -16.79 28.80
CA THR A 94 -10.69 -17.70 29.43
C THR A 94 -9.25 -17.38 28.98
N ALA A 95 -8.25 -17.91 29.68
CA ALA A 95 -6.85 -17.73 29.30
C ALA A 95 -6.58 -18.26 27.88
N GLU A 96 -7.18 -19.40 27.53
CA GLU A 96 -7.05 -20.03 26.21
C GLU A 96 -7.70 -19.22 25.10
N GLU A 97 -8.89 -18.66 25.35
CA GLU A 97 -9.59 -17.78 24.41
C GLU A 97 -8.79 -16.51 24.14
N ASN A 98 -8.32 -15.84 25.20
CA ASN A 98 -7.50 -14.65 25.11
C ASN A 98 -6.18 -14.91 24.35
N LYS A 99 -5.53 -16.04 24.66
CA LYS A 99 -4.32 -16.48 23.95
C LYS A 99 -4.59 -16.73 22.47
N ALA A 100 -5.71 -17.40 22.14
CA ALA A 100 -6.09 -17.69 20.76
C ALA A 100 -6.33 -16.41 19.94
N VAL A 101 -7.02 -15.43 20.52
CA VAL A 101 -7.23 -14.10 19.90
C VAL A 101 -5.90 -13.39 19.70
N MET A 102 -5.03 -13.35 20.72
CA MET A 102 -3.73 -12.69 20.61
C MET A 102 -2.80 -13.33 19.58
N GLN A 103 -2.83 -14.64 19.42
CA GLN A 103 -2.05 -15.37 18.43
C GLN A 103 -2.67 -15.35 17.03
N GLY A 104 -3.98 -15.20 16.95
CA GLY A 104 -4.75 -15.27 15.72
C GLY A 104 -5.17 -13.91 15.16
N SER A 105 -4.79 -12.81 15.77
CA SER A 105 -5.07 -11.46 15.29
C SER A 105 -3.90 -10.53 15.48
N ILE A 106 -3.82 -9.52 14.64
CA ILE A 106 -2.96 -8.37 14.82
C ILE A 106 -3.64 -7.14 14.26
N PHE A 107 -3.56 -6.04 14.98
CA PHE A 107 -3.85 -4.74 14.39
C PHE A 107 -2.84 -3.71 14.90
N HIS A 108 -2.57 -2.73 14.11
CA HIS A 108 -1.83 -1.53 14.49
C HIS A 108 -2.14 -0.38 13.55
N PHE A 109 -1.95 0.83 14.04
CA PHE A 109 -2.17 2.05 13.31
C PHE A 109 -1.11 3.09 13.67
N GLY A 110 -1.06 4.15 12.89
CA GLY A 110 -0.15 5.27 13.07
C GLY A 110 0.06 6.03 11.78
N THR A 111 1.25 6.58 11.60
CA THR A 111 1.63 7.30 10.39
C THR A 111 2.55 6.47 9.49
N TYR A 112 2.63 6.85 8.21
CA TYR A 112 3.54 6.22 7.27
C TYR A 112 4.24 7.25 6.39
N SER A 113 5.42 6.87 5.93
CA SER A 113 6.17 7.58 4.90
C SER A 113 6.62 6.62 3.80
N VAL A 114 6.87 7.15 2.61
CA VAL A 114 7.29 6.39 1.44
C VAL A 114 8.62 6.93 0.96
N ASN A 115 9.59 6.04 0.74
CA ASN A 115 10.81 6.32 0.02
C ASN A 115 10.67 5.76 -1.40
N GLU A 116 10.56 6.66 -2.37
CA GLU A 116 10.38 6.32 -3.79
C GLU A 116 11.60 5.61 -4.37
N ALA A 117 12.82 5.95 -3.90
CA ALA A 117 14.06 5.45 -4.47
C ALA A 117 14.28 3.96 -4.18
N ASP A 118 14.00 3.52 -2.96
CA ASP A 118 14.17 2.13 -2.53
C ASP A 118 12.83 1.37 -2.43
N LYS A 119 11.72 2.02 -2.81
CA LYS A 119 10.37 1.47 -2.77
C LYS A 119 9.98 0.96 -1.37
N THR A 120 10.37 1.68 -0.33
CA THR A 120 10.11 1.30 1.05
C THR A 120 8.99 2.15 1.65
N VAL A 121 8.05 1.50 2.31
CA VAL A 121 7.08 2.13 3.22
C VAL A 121 7.59 1.94 4.64
N THR A 122 7.74 3.02 5.38
CA THR A 122 8.06 3.01 6.81
C THR A 122 6.83 3.44 7.60
N SER A 123 6.32 2.54 8.43
CA SER A 123 5.22 2.81 9.35
C SER A 123 5.77 3.19 10.72
N GLN A 124 5.31 4.31 11.29
CA GLN A 124 5.50 4.70 12.68
C GLN A 124 4.27 4.23 13.47
N ILE A 125 4.44 3.32 14.42
CA ILE A 125 3.33 2.68 15.12
C ILE A 125 2.95 3.50 16.36
N GLU A 126 1.71 3.97 16.42
CA GLU A 126 1.16 4.75 17.53
C GLU A 126 0.36 3.87 18.50
N GLY A 127 -0.27 2.82 17.99
CA GLY A 127 -1.06 1.90 18.81
C GLY A 127 -1.40 0.60 18.09
N GLY A 128 -1.93 -0.38 18.84
CA GLY A 128 -2.29 -1.67 18.27
C GLY A 128 -2.50 -2.77 19.31
N SER A 129 -2.66 -4.00 18.85
CA SER A 129 -2.89 -5.16 19.71
C SER A 129 -1.63 -5.65 20.46
N PHE A 130 -0.44 -5.23 20.04
CA PHE A 130 0.83 -5.64 20.68
C PHE A 130 1.61 -4.41 21.15
N PRO A 131 1.54 -4.07 22.46
CA PRO A 131 2.11 -2.83 23.00
C PRO A 131 3.61 -2.64 22.76
N ASN A 132 4.37 -3.72 22.62
CA ASN A 132 5.81 -3.66 22.36
C ASN A 132 6.17 -3.02 20.99
N LEU A 133 5.18 -2.80 20.13
CA LEU A 133 5.38 -2.08 18.86
C LEU A 133 5.22 -0.56 18.99
N TYR A 134 4.66 -0.06 20.09
CA TYR A 134 4.34 1.36 20.22
C TYR A 134 5.60 2.21 20.21
N GLY A 135 5.57 3.33 19.47
CA GLY A 135 6.72 4.20 19.27
C GLY A 135 7.80 3.65 18.33
N GLY A 136 7.67 2.39 17.89
CA GLY A 136 8.60 1.76 16.97
C GLY A 136 8.23 1.97 15.50
N THR A 137 9.17 1.65 14.63
CA THR A 137 8.98 1.68 13.18
C THR A 137 9.01 0.29 12.58
N GLN A 138 8.26 0.10 11.50
CA GLN A 138 8.34 -1.11 10.68
C GLN A 138 8.50 -0.74 9.21
N LYS A 139 9.46 -1.38 8.54
CA LYS A 139 9.71 -1.23 7.10
C LYS A 139 8.97 -2.31 6.30
N ARG A 140 8.50 -1.91 5.13
CA ARG A 140 7.88 -2.76 4.11
C ARG A 140 8.55 -2.46 2.79
N VAL A 141 9.26 -3.42 2.21
CA VAL A 141 9.86 -3.27 0.88
C VAL A 141 8.83 -3.70 -0.15
N ILE A 142 8.36 -2.79 -0.97
CA ILE A 142 7.36 -3.07 -2.00
C ILE A 142 8.03 -3.88 -3.12
N THR A 143 7.52 -5.08 -3.34
CA THR A 143 8.01 -5.99 -4.38
C THR A 143 7.15 -5.94 -5.65
N ALA A 144 5.87 -5.59 -5.53
CA ALA A 144 4.99 -5.30 -6.65
C ALA A 144 3.85 -4.36 -6.23
N LEU A 145 3.49 -3.44 -7.12
CA LEU A 145 2.34 -2.56 -6.96
C LEU A 145 1.68 -2.30 -8.32
N THR A 146 0.41 -2.64 -8.40
CA THR A 146 -0.45 -2.40 -9.56
C THR A 146 -1.73 -1.68 -9.10
N ALA A 147 -2.65 -1.43 -10.04
CA ALA A 147 -3.96 -0.88 -9.67
C ALA A 147 -4.73 -1.77 -8.70
N ASP A 148 -4.59 -3.10 -8.80
CA ASP A 148 -5.39 -4.08 -8.07
C ASP A 148 -4.60 -4.90 -7.03
N GLU A 149 -3.27 -4.92 -7.08
CA GLU A 149 -2.44 -5.76 -6.23
C GLU A 149 -1.29 -4.98 -5.59
N LEU A 150 -1.06 -5.23 -4.30
CA LEU A 150 0.11 -4.77 -3.56
C LEU A 150 0.82 -5.98 -2.95
N LYS A 151 2.11 -6.13 -3.24
CA LYS A 151 3.00 -7.09 -2.59
C LYS A 151 4.14 -6.37 -1.91
N TYR A 152 4.46 -6.80 -0.70
CA TYR A 152 5.65 -6.33 -0.02
C TYR A 152 6.29 -7.43 0.84
N SER A 153 7.58 -7.27 1.10
CA SER A 153 8.29 -8.05 2.11
C SER A 153 8.46 -7.21 3.38
N ASN A 154 8.23 -7.85 4.52
CA ASN A 154 8.57 -7.32 5.84
C ASN A 154 9.85 -8.02 6.31
N PRO A 155 11.00 -7.34 6.32
CA PRO A 155 12.29 -7.98 6.61
C PRO A 155 12.47 -8.36 8.08
N ALA A 156 11.64 -7.83 8.97
CA ALA A 156 11.73 -8.10 10.40
C ALA A 156 10.33 -8.08 11.03
N THR A 157 9.82 -9.25 11.39
CA THR A 157 8.55 -9.40 12.11
C THR A 157 8.78 -9.49 13.62
N THR A 158 7.70 -9.32 14.38
CA THR A 158 7.71 -9.48 15.86
C THR A 158 7.99 -10.90 16.32
N ILE A 159 8.00 -11.87 15.43
CA ILE A 159 8.33 -13.28 15.72
C ILE A 159 9.68 -13.71 15.14
N GLY A 160 10.49 -12.75 14.66
CA GLY A 160 11.84 -13.01 14.17
C GLY A 160 11.94 -13.65 12.78
N THR A 161 10.88 -13.59 11.99
CA THR A 161 10.83 -14.05 10.60
C THR A 161 10.92 -12.89 9.61
N THR A 162 11.16 -13.18 8.33
CA THR A 162 10.74 -12.32 7.23
C THR A 162 9.34 -12.74 6.78
N THR A 163 8.56 -11.82 6.20
CA THR A 163 7.20 -12.15 5.75
C THR A 163 6.94 -11.53 4.40
N ASP A 164 6.51 -12.34 3.43
CA ASP A 164 6.01 -11.86 2.15
C ASP A 164 4.48 -11.78 2.22
N VAL A 165 3.94 -10.63 1.87
CA VAL A 165 2.52 -10.32 2.05
C VAL A 165 1.90 -9.88 0.74
N VAL A 166 0.68 -10.38 0.48
CA VAL A 166 -0.12 -10.07 -0.70
C VAL A 166 -1.45 -9.46 -0.29
N TRP A 167 -1.79 -8.35 -0.92
CA TRP A 167 -3.03 -7.63 -0.76
C TRP A 167 -3.68 -7.40 -2.12
N LYS A 168 -5.00 -7.32 -2.16
CA LYS A 168 -5.76 -6.86 -3.32
C LYS A 168 -6.49 -5.56 -2.99
N ARG A 169 -6.65 -4.68 -3.96
CA ARG A 169 -7.40 -3.44 -3.76
C ARG A 169 -8.87 -3.74 -3.50
N ALA A 170 -9.47 -3.07 -2.52
CA ALA A 170 -10.91 -3.07 -2.33
C ALA A 170 -11.58 -2.35 -3.51
N LYS A 171 -12.66 -2.93 -4.02
CA LYS A 171 -13.51 -2.34 -5.06
C LYS A 171 -14.66 -1.59 -4.44
#